data_33918fee03bce20c4c927bbe96b62a5e
#
_entry.id   33918fee03bce20c4c927bbe96b62a5e
#
_cell.length_a   1.000
_cell.length_b   1.000
_cell.length_c   1.000
_cell.angle_alpha   90.00
_cell.angle_beta   90.00
_cell.angle_gamma   90.00
#
_symmetry.space_group_name_H-M   'P 1'
#
loop_
_entity.id
_entity.type
_entity.pdbx_description
1 polymer ?
#
loop_
_entity_poly.entity_id
_entity_poly.type
_entity_poly.pdbx_seq_one_letter_code
_entity_poly.pdbx_strand_id
1 'polypeptide(L)'
;CGTGQLSFPLYDCTNSWTATDFSENMIKQAKRRGTTEKLSFCVADATALSYENENFDCVVISNALHIMPEPEKAMQEIRRVIKKDGILYAPTFLWAEKKSSGLRKRLMSITGFKAYKEWNKENFCEFITNYGFTVVKVNLVDGGLAPVGVLIAKKTNY
;
A
#
# COMPACT_ATOMS: atom_id res chain seq x y z
N CYS A 1 -5.95 4.86 0.30
CA CYS A 1 -7.13 4.01 0.01
C CYS A 1 -7.88 4.44 -1.26
N GLY A 2 -7.53 5.58 -1.83
CA GLY A 2 -8.25 6.16 -2.95
C GLY A 2 -9.73 6.37 -2.60
N THR A 3 -10.59 5.98 -3.51
CA THR A 3 -12.06 6.03 -3.32
C THR A 3 -12.62 4.77 -2.64
N GLY A 4 -11.79 4.01 -1.92
CA GLY A 4 -12.20 2.81 -1.18
C GLY A 4 -12.27 1.53 -2.02
N GLN A 5 -11.51 1.44 -3.12
CA GLN A 5 -11.59 0.29 -4.05
C GLN A 5 -11.32 -1.06 -3.38
N LEU A 6 -10.35 -1.13 -2.45
CA LEU A 6 -10.08 -2.33 -1.66
C LEU A 6 -10.92 -2.39 -0.38
N SER A 7 -11.27 -1.23 0.18
CA SER A 7 -11.98 -1.17 1.46
C SER A 7 -13.38 -1.77 1.35
N PHE A 8 -14.17 -1.39 0.34
CA PHE A 8 -15.54 -1.86 0.19
C PHE A 8 -15.69 -3.39 -0.01
N PRO A 9 -14.88 -4.08 -0.80
CA PRO A 9 -15.00 -5.53 -0.92
C PRO A 9 -14.42 -6.31 0.26
N LEU A 10 -13.59 -5.69 1.13
CA LEU A 10 -12.82 -6.42 2.13
C LEU A 10 -13.20 -6.12 3.59
N TYR A 11 -13.86 -4.99 3.89
CA TYR A 11 -14.14 -4.60 5.28
C TYR A 11 -14.98 -5.63 6.04
N ASP A 12 -15.88 -6.34 5.37
CA ASP A 12 -16.74 -7.35 6.00
C ASP A 12 -15.97 -8.59 6.47
N CYS A 13 -14.75 -8.80 5.94
CA CYS A 13 -13.85 -9.86 6.39
C CYS A 13 -13.10 -9.52 7.69
N THR A 14 -13.37 -8.34 8.28
CA THR A 14 -12.68 -7.82 9.46
C THR A 14 -13.67 -7.37 10.54
N ASN A 15 -13.20 -7.27 11.78
CA ASN A 15 -13.99 -6.67 12.87
C ASN A 15 -14.09 -5.15 12.73
N SER A 16 -13.03 -4.50 12.23
CA SER A 16 -13.00 -3.07 11.92
C SER A 16 -12.02 -2.79 10.79
N TRP A 17 -12.31 -1.80 9.98
CA TRP A 17 -11.48 -1.35 8.87
C TRP A 17 -11.32 0.16 8.90
N THR A 18 -10.11 0.64 9.08
CA THR A 18 -9.78 2.06 8.96
C THR A 18 -9.05 2.29 7.65
N ALA A 19 -9.68 3.03 6.74
CA ALA A 19 -9.13 3.36 5.43
C ALA A 19 -8.61 4.79 5.41
N THR A 20 -7.34 4.97 5.04
CA THR A 20 -6.69 6.28 5.04
C THR A 20 -6.18 6.66 3.65
N ASP A 21 -6.17 7.96 3.37
CA ASP A 21 -5.54 8.53 2.19
C ASP A 21 -5.01 9.92 2.53
N PHE A 22 -3.93 10.34 1.90
CA PHE A 22 -3.39 11.69 2.06
C PHE A 22 -4.31 12.75 1.42
N SER A 23 -5.06 12.38 0.39
CA SER A 23 -5.95 13.26 -0.36
C SER A 23 -7.32 13.37 0.32
N GLU A 24 -7.66 14.56 0.82
CA GLU A 24 -9.01 14.85 1.32
C GLU A 24 -10.09 14.56 0.27
N ASN A 25 -9.82 14.84 -1.01
CA ASN A 25 -10.78 14.60 -2.08
C ASN A 25 -11.07 13.12 -2.27
N MET A 26 -10.07 12.24 -2.14
CA MET A 26 -10.26 10.79 -2.19
C MET A 26 -11.12 10.33 -1.02
N ILE A 27 -10.84 10.81 0.19
CA ILE A 27 -11.63 10.51 1.38
C ILE A 27 -13.07 11.00 1.24
N LYS A 28 -13.28 12.23 0.75
CA LYS A 28 -14.65 12.74 0.49
C LYS A 28 -15.41 11.85 -0.50
N GLN A 29 -14.76 11.41 -1.57
CA GLN A 29 -15.39 10.50 -2.55
C GLN A 29 -15.67 9.12 -1.95
N ALA A 30 -14.73 8.56 -1.17
CA ALA A 30 -14.93 7.29 -0.49
C ALA A 30 -16.15 7.35 0.46
N LYS A 31 -16.24 8.39 1.31
CA LYS A 31 -17.37 8.61 2.23
C LYS A 31 -18.72 8.74 1.53
N ARG A 32 -18.76 9.34 0.32
CA ARG A 32 -20.02 9.43 -0.48
C ARG A 32 -20.53 8.08 -0.96
N ARG A 33 -19.66 7.07 -1.08
CA ARG A 33 -20.05 5.70 -1.47
C ARG A 33 -20.66 4.93 -0.32
N GLY A 34 -20.40 5.35 0.91
CA GLY A 34 -20.97 4.79 2.13
C GLY A 34 -19.94 4.63 3.24
N THR A 35 -20.44 4.57 4.45
CA THR A 35 -19.71 4.21 5.66
C THR A 35 -20.56 3.21 6.46
N THR A 36 -19.93 2.41 7.29
CA THR A 36 -20.61 1.49 8.20
C THR A 36 -19.98 1.59 9.59
N GLU A 37 -20.55 0.93 10.58
CA GLU A 37 -19.94 0.86 11.90
C GLU A 37 -18.53 0.22 11.88
N LYS A 38 -18.30 -0.68 10.92
CA LYS A 38 -17.01 -1.37 10.75
C LYS A 38 -16.03 -0.65 9.82
N LEU A 39 -16.51 0.25 8.95
CA LEU A 39 -15.69 0.90 7.92
C LEU A 39 -15.64 2.40 8.13
N SER A 40 -14.46 2.92 8.47
CA SER A 40 -14.19 4.35 8.60
C SER A 40 -13.18 4.83 7.55
N PHE A 41 -13.33 6.10 7.15
CA PHE A 41 -12.42 6.78 6.23
C PHE A 41 -11.87 8.05 6.87
N CYS A 42 -10.55 8.24 6.89
CA CYS A 42 -9.92 9.44 7.40
C CYS A 42 -8.72 9.88 6.56
N VAL A 43 -8.44 11.18 6.61
CA VAL A 43 -7.22 11.73 6.01
C VAL A 43 -6.05 11.40 6.92
N ALA A 44 -4.99 10.81 6.38
CA ALA A 44 -3.76 10.57 7.12
C ALA A 44 -2.55 10.54 6.20
N ASP A 45 -1.42 10.98 6.72
CA ASP A 45 -0.12 10.81 6.12
C ASP A 45 0.49 9.48 6.59
N ALA A 46 0.78 8.59 5.65
CA ALA A 46 1.37 7.28 5.97
C ALA A 46 2.80 7.39 6.54
N THR A 47 3.45 8.56 6.41
CA THR A 47 4.78 8.82 6.98
C THR A 47 4.74 9.36 8.41
N ALA A 48 3.54 9.66 8.94
CA ALA A 48 3.32 10.20 10.29
C ALA A 48 1.91 9.81 10.79
N LEU A 49 1.71 8.54 11.08
CA LEU A 49 0.42 8.00 11.49
C LEU A 49 0.11 8.35 12.96
N SER A 50 -1.10 8.85 13.20
CA SER A 50 -1.59 9.23 14.55
C SER A 50 -2.12 8.06 15.38
N TYR A 51 -1.77 6.82 15.03
CA TYR A 51 -2.18 5.61 15.74
C TYR A 51 -1.13 5.17 16.77
N GLU A 52 -1.59 4.52 17.83
CA GLU A 52 -0.71 3.89 18.83
C GLU A 52 0.16 2.78 18.22
N ASN A 53 1.25 2.46 18.91
CA ASN A 53 2.07 1.31 18.58
C ASN A 53 1.24 0.02 18.68
N GLU A 54 1.50 -0.93 17.78
CA GLU A 54 0.86 -2.24 17.82
C GLU A 54 -0.68 -2.20 17.86
N ASN A 55 -1.27 -1.29 17.10
CA ASN A 55 -2.72 -1.07 17.05
C ASN A 55 -3.44 -2.03 16.10
N PHE A 56 -2.81 -2.40 14.98
CA PHE A 56 -3.48 -3.13 13.90
C PHE A 56 -2.96 -4.57 13.75
N ASP A 57 -3.88 -5.53 13.60
CA ASP A 57 -3.55 -6.93 13.28
C ASP A 57 -3.06 -7.08 11.84
N CYS A 58 -3.58 -6.23 10.96
CA CYS A 58 -3.25 -6.22 9.54
C CYS A 58 -3.17 -4.80 9.00
N VAL A 59 -2.18 -4.53 8.16
CA VAL A 59 -2.06 -3.28 7.41
C VAL A 59 -2.02 -3.58 5.92
N VAL A 60 -2.77 -2.79 5.14
CA VAL A 60 -2.76 -2.84 3.68
C VAL A 60 -2.22 -1.53 3.13
N ILE A 61 -1.12 -1.59 2.38
CA ILE A 61 -0.59 -0.45 1.63
C ILE A 61 -0.58 -0.78 0.14
N SER A 62 -1.58 -0.28 -0.57
CA SER A 62 -1.81 -0.64 -1.98
C SER A 62 -1.43 0.48 -2.92
N ASN A 63 -0.55 0.18 -3.87
CA ASN A 63 -0.13 1.07 -4.95
C ASN A 63 0.32 2.47 -4.49
N ALA A 64 0.87 2.59 -3.28
CA ALA A 64 1.28 3.85 -2.69
C ALA A 64 2.81 3.99 -2.61
N LEU A 65 3.53 2.97 -2.18
CA LEU A 65 4.98 3.05 -1.92
C LEU A 65 5.80 3.54 -3.11
N HIS A 66 5.41 3.19 -4.35
CA HIS A 66 6.16 3.60 -5.55
C HIS A 66 5.93 5.07 -5.95
N ILE A 67 4.89 5.71 -5.43
CA ILE A 67 4.57 7.13 -5.69
C ILE A 67 4.88 8.04 -4.49
N MET A 68 5.33 7.49 -3.38
CA MET A 68 5.73 8.27 -2.21
C MET A 68 7.15 8.81 -2.37
N PRO A 69 7.41 10.07 -1.98
CA PRO A 69 8.77 10.61 -1.91
C PRO A 69 9.63 9.89 -0.87
N GLU A 70 9.04 9.51 0.27
CA GLU A 70 9.70 8.91 1.43
C GLU A 70 9.03 7.59 1.85
N PRO A 71 9.04 6.53 1.01
CA PRO A 71 8.40 5.26 1.33
C PRO A 71 9.06 4.57 2.54
N GLU A 72 10.30 4.91 2.85
CA GLU A 72 11.05 4.44 4.02
C GLU A 72 10.37 4.86 5.32
N LYS A 73 9.93 6.11 5.43
CA LYS A 73 9.19 6.62 6.61
C LYS A 73 7.83 5.94 6.75
N ALA A 74 7.13 5.74 5.64
CA ALA A 74 5.87 5.01 5.66
C ALA A 74 6.05 3.57 6.17
N MET A 75 7.13 2.88 5.78
CA MET A 75 7.42 1.53 6.27
C MET A 75 7.78 1.50 7.76
N GLN A 76 8.47 2.52 8.27
CA GLN A 76 8.74 2.66 9.71
C GLN A 76 7.44 2.82 10.51
N GLU A 77 6.53 3.68 10.04
CA GLU A 77 5.22 3.87 10.66
C GLU A 77 4.35 2.62 10.58
N ILE A 78 4.30 1.95 9.43
CA ILE A 78 3.60 0.67 9.28
C ILE A 78 4.15 -0.35 10.28
N ARG A 79 5.48 -0.48 10.39
CA ARG A 79 6.10 -1.38 11.36
C ARG A 79 5.72 -1.02 12.80
N ARG A 80 5.64 0.27 13.13
CA ARG A 80 5.28 0.75 14.46
C ARG A 80 3.84 0.39 14.82
N VAL A 81 2.90 0.65 13.92
CA VAL A 81 1.47 0.50 14.20
C VAL A 81 0.95 -0.93 14.07
N ILE A 82 1.65 -1.81 13.34
CA ILE A 82 1.26 -3.20 13.20
C ILE A 82 1.69 -4.00 14.44
N LYS A 83 0.81 -4.86 14.95
CA LYS A 83 1.07 -5.73 16.11
C LYS A 83 2.21 -6.70 15.86
N LYS A 84 2.75 -7.28 16.92
CA LYS A 84 3.62 -8.46 16.82
C LYS A 84 2.88 -9.55 16.07
N ASP A 85 3.59 -10.26 15.20
CA ASP A 85 3.00 -11.28 14.31
C ASP A 85 1.92 -10.77 13.33
N GLY A 86 1.69 -9.45 13.27
CA GLY A 86 0.73 -8.84 12.34
C GLY A 86 1.15 -8.96 10.88
N ILE A 87 0.18 -8.87 9.99
CA ILE A 87 0.34 -9.12 8.56
C ILE A 87 0.34 -7.81 7.77
N LEU A 88 1.32 -7.67 6.90
CA LEU A 88 1.40 -6.61 5.90
C LEU A 88 0.98 -7.16 4.54
N TYR A 89 -0.01 -6.51 3.91
CA TYR A 89 -0.36 -6.69 2.50
C TYR A 89 0.11 -5.47 1.72
N ALA A 90 1.00 -5.67 0.76
CA ALA A 90 1.59 -4.58 -0.03
C ALA A 90 1.48 -4.82 -1.53
N PRO A 91 0.30 -4.69 -2.14
CA PRO A 91 0.16 -4.72 -3.59
C PRO A 91 0.85 -3.51 -4.21
N THR A 92 1.70 -3.73 -5.22
CA THR A 92 2.37 -2.64 -5.94
C THR A 92 2.64 -3.01 -7.39
N PHE A 93 2.72 -1.99 -8.26
CA PHE A 93 3.15 -2.19 -9.64
C PHE A 93 4.65 -2.50 -9.70
N LEU A 94 5.01 -3.57 -10.42
CA LEU A 94 6.39 -3.99 -10.65
C LEU A 94 6.83 -3.54 -12.06
N TRP A 95 7.12 -2.25 -12.17
CA TRP A 95 7.44 -1.60 -13.46
C TRP A 95 8.71 -2.13 -14.11
N ALA A 96 9.68 -2.57 -13.31
CA ALA A 96 10.95 -3.07 -13.79
C ALA A 96 10.90 -4.52 -14.32
N GLU A 97 9.81 -5.27 -14.10
CA GLU A 97 9.62 -6.63 -14.61
C GLU A 97 9.43 -6.69 -16.13
N LYS A 98 8.77 -5.68 -16.70
CA LYS A 98 8.64 -5.56 -18.16
C LYS A 98 9.65 -4.54 -18.66
N LYS A 99 10.52 -4.90 -19.59
CA LYS A 99 11.28 -3.92 -20.41
C LYS A 99 10.27 -2.99 -21.09
N SER A 100 9.84 -1.95 -20.38
CA SER A 100 8.91 -0.98 -20.92
C SER A 100 9.62 -0.21 -22.03
N SER A 101 9.05 -0.23 -23.25
CA SER A 101 9.51 0.65 -24.32
C SER A 101 9.46 2.11 -23.80
N GLY A 102 10.50 2.91 -24.06
CA GLY A 102 10.58 4.31 -23.60
C GLY A 102 9.36 5.16 -23.99
N LEU A 103 8.59 4.71 -24.96
CA LEU A 103 7.33 5.31 -25.42
C LEU A 103 6.23 5.26 -24.32
N ARG A 104 6.13 4.16 -23.55
CA ARG A 104 5.15 4.04 -22.44
C ARG A 104 5.48 4.97 -21.27
N LYS A 105 6.77 5.08 -20.90
CA LYS A 105 7.22 6.02 -19.87
C LYS A 105 6.91 7.47 -20.28
N ARG A 106 7.10 7.81 -21.54
CA ARG A 106 6.80 9.14 -22.09
C ARG A 106 5.30 9.45 -22.09
N LEU A 107 4.44 8.46 -22.35
CA LEU A 107 2.98 8.64 -22.30
C LEU A 107 2.48 8.86 -20.87
N MET A 108 3.05 8.17 -19.89
CA MET A 108 2.69 8.33 -18.47
C MET A 108 3.16 9.66 -17.88
N SER A 109 4.30 10.21 -18.32
CA SER A 109 4.75 11.52 -17.87
C SER A 109 3.80 12.67 -18.29
N ILE A 110 3.03 12.49 -19.37
CA ILE A 110 2.04 13.45 -19.83
C ILE A 110 0.82 13.51 -18.89
N THR A 111 0.51 12.41 -18.19
CA THR A 111 -0.62 12.33 -17.24
C THR A 111 -0.30 12.88 -15.84
N GLY A 112 0.92 13.42 -15.64
CA GLY A 112 1.38 13.92 -14.33
C GLY A 112 1.72 12.83 -13.31
N PHE A 113 1.68 11.56 -13.70
CA PHE A 113 2.06 10.43 -12.83
C PHE A 113 3.58 10.37 -12.69
N LYS A 114 4.09 10.56 -11.48
CA LYS A 114 5.50 10.44 -11.13
C LYS A 114 5.70 9.24 -10.21
N ALA A 115 6.33 8.18 -10.74
CA ALA A 115 6.85 7.12 -9.89
C ALA A 115 8.21 7.54 -9.33
N TYR A 116 8.35 7.53 -8.00
CA TYR A 116 9.64 7.81 -7.34
C TYR A 116 10.51 6.56 -7.25
N LYS A 117 9.91 5.38 -7.21
CA LYS A 117 10.60 4.07 -7.17
C LYS A 117 10.06 3.16 -8.25
N GLU A 118 10.95 2.52 -8.98
CA GLU A 118 10.61 1.44 -9.92
C GLU A 118 11.03 0.12 -9.30
N TRP A 119 10.03 -0.68 -8.95
CA TRP A 119 10.25 -1.98 -8.32
C TRP A 119 10.28 -3.10 -9.35
N ASN A 120 11.18 -4.07 -9.16
CA ASN A 120 11.02 -5.44 -9.58
C ASN A 120 10.68 -6.30 -8.35
N LYS A 121 10.41 -7.57 -8.55
CA LYS A 121 10.03 -8.47 -7.45
C LYS A 121 11.12 -8.56 -6.38
N GLU A 122 12.38 -8.72 -6.80
CA GLU A 122 13.52 -8.92 -5.91
C GLU A 122 13.76 -7.70 -5.04
N ASN A 123 13.92 -6.53 -5.65
CA ASN A 123 14.23 -5.31 -4.89
C ASN A 123 13.05 -4.83 -4.05
N PHE A 124 11.81 -5.15 -4.43
CA PHE A 124 10.64 -4.87 -3.60
C PHE A 124 10.60 -5.78 -2.36
N CYS A 125 10.89 -7.08 -2.51
CA CYS A 125 11.02 -7.99 -1.38
C CYS A 125 12.13 -7.56 -0.43
N GLU A 126 13.30 -7.21 -0.97
CA GLU A 126 14.43 -6.71 -0.19
C GLU A 126 14.05 -5.43 0.58
N PHE A 127 13.41 -4.48 -0.08
CA PHE A 127 12.92 -3.26 0.56
C PHE A 127 12.01 -3.59 1.76
N ILE A 128 11.00 -4.43 1.60
CA ILE A 128 10.08 -4.81 2.68
C ILE A 128 10.83 -5.52 3.83
N THR A 129 11.78 -6.40 3.50
CA THR A 129 12.57 -7.15 4.49
C THR A 129 13.47 -6.22 5.31
N ASN A 130 14.08 -5.22 4.70
CA ASN A 130 14.94 -4.23 5.37
C ASN A 130 14.19 -3.38 6.43
N TYR A 131 12.86 -3.33 6.35
CA TYR A 131 12.02 -2.68 7.36
C TYR A 131 11.41 -3.65 8.39
N GLY A 132 12.01 -4.84 8.54
CA GLY A 132 11.69 -5.79 9.61
C GLY A 132 10.40 -6.57 9.37
N PHE A 133 10.22 -7.00 8.13
CA PHE A 133 9.17 -7.95 7.76
C PHE A 133 9.78 -9.17 7.09
N THR A 134 9.20 -10.33 7.35
CA THR A 134 9.52 -11.56 6.63
C THR A 134 8.50 -11.76 5.52
N VAL A 135 8.96 -11.77 4.27
CA VAL A 135 8.10 -12.01 3.11
C VAL A 135 7.63 -13.46 3.12
N VAL A 136 6.32 -13.65 3.21
CA VAL A 136 5.68 -14.98 3.23
C VAL A 136 5.33 -15.42 1.81
N LYS A 137 4.83 -14.49 0.99
CA LYS A 137 4.35 -14.80 -0.36
C LYS A 137 4.39 -13.57 -1.26
N VAL A 138 4.71 -13.77 -2.53
CA VAL A 138 4.51 -12.78 -3.59
C VAL A 138 3.81 -13.45 -4.76
N ASN A 139 2.62 -12.99 -5.08
CA ASN A 139 1.88 -13.39 -6.27
C ASN A 139 1.98 -12.29 -7.32
N LEU A 140 2.24 -12.68 -8.57
CA LEU A 140 2.15 -11.76 -9.71
C LEU A 140 0.76 -11.86 -10.33
N VAL A 141 0.13 -10.72 -10.50
CA VAL A 141 -1.18 -10.59 -11.15
C VAL A 141 -1.04 -9.67 -12.35
N ASP A 142 -1.71 -9.97 -13.44
CA ASP A 142 -1.71 -9.08 -14.60
C ASP A 142 -2.45 -7.78 -14.25
N GLY A 143 -1.72 -6.68 -14.22
CA GLY A 143 -2.25 -5.33 -13.97
C GLY A 143 -2.50 -4.54 -15.25
N GLY A 144 -2.46 -5.17 -16.42
CA GLY A 144 -2.64 -4.54 -17.73
C GLY A 144 -1.44 -3.70 -18.16
N LEU A 145 -1.18 -2.57 -17.52
CA LEU A 145 -0.04 -1.68 -17.81
C LEU A 145 1.29 -2.25 -17.33
N ALA A 146 1.31 -2.82 -16.13
CA ALA A 146 2.44 -3.51 -15.53
C ALA A 146 1.93 -4.63 -14.62
N PRO A 147 2.70 -5.70 -14.38
CA PRO A 147 2.32 -6.70 -13.41
C PRO A 147 2.20 -6.06 -12.01
N VAL A 148 1.21 -6.51 -11.25
CA VAL A 148 1.06 -6.15 -9.85
C VAL A 148 1.63 -7.29 -9.01
N GLY A 149 2.62 -6.99 -8.19
CA GLY A 149 3.10 -7.89 -7.16
C GLY A 149 2.24 -7.74 -5.91
N VAL A 150 1.48 -8.78 -5.57
CA VAL A 150 0.75 -8.83 -4.30
C VAL A 150 1.66 -9.50 -3.28
N LEU A 151 2.34 -8.67 -2.48
CA LEU A 151 3.24 -9.12 -1.44
C LEU A 151 2.50 -9.28 -0.12
N ILE A 152 2.74 -10.41 0.55
CA ILE A 152 2.27 -10.70 1.90
C ILE A 152 3.50 -10.91 2.77
N ALA A 153 3.59 -10.17 3.86
CA ALA A 153 4.70 -10.28 4.80
C ALA A 153 4.21 -10.27 6.25
N LYS A 154 4.99 -10.85 7.14
CA LYS A 154 4.75 -10.91 8.57
C LYS A 154 5.78 -10.05 9.30
N LYS A 155 5.35 -9.27 10.30
CA LYS A 155 6.27 -8.49 11.13
C LYS A 155 7.22 -9.43 11.88
N THR A 156 8.53 -9.17 11.78
CA THR A 156 9.55 -9.91 12.54
C THR A 156 9.60 -9.42 13.98
N ASN A 157 9.77 -10.37 14.89
CA ASN A 157 9.85 -10.13 16.35
C ASN A 157 11.31 -9.92 16.78
N TYR A 158 11.98 -8.86 16.28
CA TYR A 158 13.30 -8.42 16.75
C TYR A 158 13.19 -7.05 17.39
#